data_8f772b9f822ec17ecc2c0a24648934eb
#
_entry.id   8f772b9f822ec17ecc2c0a24648934eb
#
_cell.length_a   1.000
_cell.length_b   1.000
_cell.length_c   1.000
_cell.angle_alpha   90.00
_cell.angle_beta   90.00
_cell.angle_gamma   90.00
#
_symmetry.space_group_name_H-M   'P 1'
#
loop_
_entity.id
_entity.type
_entity.pdbx_description
1 polymer ?
#
loop_
_entity_poly.entity_id
_entity_poly.type
_entity_poly.pdbx_seq_one_letter_code
_entity_poly.pdbx_strand_id
1 'polypeptide(L)'
;MSTSTKNKLRPELQAQIIATKSGCTNCGDCVRECAFLKKHGTPKVIADSFDADNPASLTRSFECSLCGLCSLTCPKQLDLDGLFLEMRREAVDRGFGDFKEHTPLVTYERLGTSRRFSLYQLPQGCTSIFFPGCSLSGTRPDGVNKVFAELHKVDPNVGIVFDCCLKPSHILGREQYVGEMFTEMNNWLVQQGVQEVLVACPNCQSMFEKLGKGLQIRTVWERLAESGLELEAASGTVTVHDPCVIRHAQPVHKAVRDLLKRQGLTVEEMPHSGKTTVCCGKGGAVDMYNPELAGSWGALRKNEANGRRIITYCAGCVQALGGHTPTNHLVDVLFAPNKTLAGKKKGAGAPITYLNRLLLKRSFKHKEGFAVTRERAFIPTQETAQKRSWKPLIILALLIAAVAGVQLSGAAQYLQQDKLQALIASYGVLAPAIYILIYSLAPVLFLPGLPITIVGGIAFGPFWGVIYTITGATIGASLAFLAARYVARDWVSSKLTGPKWEKLDSEVAQHGWKVVAFTRLIPAFPFNLLNYAFGLTNVSFLQYAVTSFVCMLPACIAFIVFSSSLLGLITGKVSPTFMLGIGLIVAVSLIPVGYRKFKGQRPVEVSAE
;
A
#
# COMPACT_ATOMS: atom_id res chain seq x y z
N MET A 1 -11.28 -11.33 -29.24
CA MET A 1 -11.73 -9.94 -29.42
C MET A 1 -10.92 -9.33 -30.56
N SER A 2 -11.60 -8.74 -31.51
CA SER A 2 -11.12 -8.30 -32.82
C SER A 2 -9.95 -7.32 -32.77
N THR A 3 -8.95 -7.55 -33.59
CA THR A 3 -7.73 -6.73 -33.82
C THR A 3 -8.00 -5.34 -34.40
N SER A 4 -9.26 -5.00 -34.69
CA SER A 4 -9.65 -3.75 -35.38
C SER A 4 -9.83 -2.52 -34.48
N THR A 5 -9.84 -2.64 -33.14
CA THR A 5 -10.12 -1.52 -32.22
C THR A 5 -8.87 -0.85 -31.65
N LYS A 6 -7.68 -1.40 -31.87
CA LYS A 6 -6.42 -0.86 -31.29
C LYS A 6 -5.89 0.45 -31.92
N ASN A 7 -6.40 0.83 -33.10
CA ASN A 7 -5.86 2.00 -33.84
C ASN A 7 -6.56 3.34 -33.56
N LYS A 8 -7.68 3.37 -32.81
CA LYS A 8 -8.42 4.61 -32.57
C LYS A 8 -8.28 5.04 -31.11
N LEU A 9 -7.92 6.30 -30.88
CA LEU A 9 -7.92 6.90 -29.54
C LEU A 9 -9.34 6.97 -28.99
N ARG A 10 -9.45 6.99 -27.67
CA ARG A 10 -10.68 7.37 -26.99
C ARG A 10 -11.17 8.73 -27.51
N PRO A 11 -12.46 8.89 -27.83
CA PRO A 11 -12.98 10.16 -28.37
C PRO A 11 -12.69 11.36 -27.45
N GLU A 12 -12.81 11.15 -26.13
CA GLU A 12 -12.57 12.16 -25.11
C GLU A 12 -11.09 12.60 -25.09
N LEU A 13 -10.16 11.65 -25.17
CA LEU A 13 -8.72 11.95 -25.27
C LEU A 13 -8.39 12.69 -26.55
N GLN A 14 -8.96 12.25 -27.68
CA GLN A 14 -8.74 12.90 -28.98
C GLN A 14 -9.21 14.36 -28.93
N ALA A 15 -10.40 14.61 -28.35
CA ALA A 15 -10.93 15.96 -28.18
C ALA A 15 -10.02 16.83 -27.30
N GLN A 16 -9.55 16.30 -26.16
CA GLN A 16 -8.65 17.00 -25.25
C GLN A 16 -7.27 17.31 -25.89
N ILE A 17 -6.72 16.40 -26.67
CA ILE A 17 -5.47 16.62 -27.43
C ILE A 17 -5.65 17.74 -28.44
N ILE A 18 -6.73 17.72 -29.24
CA ILE A 18 -7.03 18.75 -30.23
C ILE A 18 -7.20 20.11 -29.56
N ALA A 19 -8.02 20.19 -28.50
CA ALA A 19 -8.24 21.42 -27.75
C ALA A 19 -6.94 21.99 -27.16
N THR A 20 -6.06 21.11 -26.66
CA THR A 20 -4.78 21.54 -26.08
C THR A 20 -3.81 21.99 -27.17
N LYS A 21 -3.70 21.31 -28.31
CA LYS A 21 -2.84 21.70 -29.43
C LYS A 21 -3.22 23.07 -30.02
N SER A 22 -4.52 23.31 -30.19
CA SER A 22 -5.03 24.56 -30.79
C SER A 22 -5.10 25.71 -29.80
N GLY A 23 -5.46 25.43 -28.53
CA GLY A 23 -5.73 26.47 -27.53
C GLY A 23 -4.51 26.88 -26.70
N CYS A 24 -3.50 26.03 -26.55
CA CYS A 24 -2.33 26.32 -25.73
C CYS A 24 -1.35 27.25 -26.43
N THR A 25 -1.15 28.43 -25.87
CA THR A 25 -0.20 29.44 -26.39
C THR A 25 1.24 29.22 -25.96
N ASN A 26 1.52 28.15 -25.23
CA ASN A 26 2.84 27.83 -24.71
C ASN A 26 3.45 28.88 -23.77
N CYS A 27 2.61 29.65 -23.04
CA CYS A 27 3.04 30.75 -22.18
C CYS A 27 3.88 30.33 -20.97
N GLY A 28 3.79 29.07 -20.54
CA GLY A 28 4.56 28.55 -19.41
C GLY A 28 3.98 28.79 -18.02
N ASP A 29 2.85 29.51 -17.88
CA ASP A 29 2.26 29.85 -16.56
C ASP A 29 1.95 28.61 -15.72
N CYS A 30 1.41 27.56 -16.32
CA CYS A 30 1.14 26.28 -15.67
C CYS A 30 2.41 25.49 -15.30
N VAL A 31 3.55 25.79 -15.96
CA VAL A 31 4.82 25.08 -15.70
C VAL A 31 5.49 25.60 -14.43
N ARG A 32 5.36 26.91 -14.14
CA ARG A 32 6.03 27.55 -12.99
C ARG A 32 5.77 26.84 -11.66
N GLU A 33 4.55 26.37 -11.44
CA GLU A 33 4.11 25.80 -10.17
C GLU A 33 4.01 24.26 -10.19
N CYS A 34 4.30 23.63 -11.33
CA CYS A 34 4.07 22.20 -11.49
C CYS A 34 5.37 21.43 -11.79
N ALA A 35 5.84 20.63 -10.82
CA ALA A 35 7.02 19.79 -10.98
C ALA A 35 6.89 18.78 -12.13
N PHE A 36 5.68 18.25 -12.38
CA PHE A 36 5.41 17.38 -13.52
C PHE A 36 5.63 18.10 -14.85
N LEU A 37 5.09 19.30 -15.02
CA LEU A 37 5.27 20.07 -16.24
C LEU A 37 6.69 20.61 -16.41
N LYS A 38 7.39 20.93 -15.30
CA LYS A 38 8.84 21.25 -15.37
C LYS A 38 9.65 20.10 -15.94
N LYS A 39 9.28 18.85 -15.62
CA LYS A 39 9.96 17.63 -16.09
C LYS A 39 9.60 17.30 -17.55
N HIS A 40 8.35 17.43 -17.94
CA HIS A 40 7.82 16.91 -19.20
C HIS A 40 7.51 17.97 -20.27
N GLY A 41 7.65 19.24 -19.93
CA GLY A 41 7.32 20.36 -20.81
C GLY A 41 5.87 20.85 -20.67
N THR A 42 5.50 21.83 -21.49
CA THR A 42 4.16 22.40 -21.48
C THR A 42 3.11 21.39 -21.95
N PRO A 43 1.82 21.60 -21.62
CA PRO A 43 0.75 20.71 -22.09
C PRO A 43 0.70 20.58 -23.62
N LYS A 44 1.06 21.65 -24.36
CA LYS A 44 1.16 21.59 -25.83
C LYS A 44 2.24 20.61 -26.29
N VAL A 45 3.44 20.71 -25.71
CA VAL A 45 4.56 19.79 -26.02
C VAL A 45 4.16 18.34 -25.73
N ILE A 46 3.48 18.11 -24.59
CA ILE A 46 3.00 16.77 -24.22
C ILE A 46 1.95 16.27 -25.22
N ALA A 47 1.00 17.12 -25.61
CA ALA A 47 -0.06 16.76 -26.56
C ALA A 47 0.51 16.54 -27.97
N ASP A 48 1.47 17.36 -28.42
CA ASP A 48 2.10 17.23 -29.73
C ASP A 48 2.94 15.94 -29.85
N SER A 49 3.63 15.57 -28.77
CA SER A 49 4.47 14.36 -28.69
C SER A 49 3.71 13.10 -28.24
N PHE A 50 2.39 13.18 -28.08
CA PHE A 50 1.62 12.02 -27.65
C PHE A 50 1.55 10.96 -28.74
N ASP A 51 2.00 9.77 -28.39
CA ASP A 51 1.99 8.57 -29.22
C ASP A 51 1.37 7.42 -28.44
N ALA A 52 0.23 6.94 -28.90
CA ALA A 52 -0.52 5.86 -28.26
C ALA A 52 0.11 4.47 -28.42
N ASP A 53 1.05 4.31 -29.33
CA ASP A 53 1.77 3.05 -29.55
C ASP A 53 3.05 3.00 -28.71
N ASN A 54 3.45 4.13 -28.10
CA ASN A 54 4.61 4.23 -27.23
C ASN A 54 4.21 4.10 -25.75
N PRO A 55 4.60 3.02 -25.06
CA PRO A 55 4.29 2.84 -23.63
C PRO A 55 4.74 3.99 -22.73
N ALA A 56 5.89 4.61 -23.01
CA ALA A 56 6.39 5.74 -22.21
C ALA A 56 5.51 6.98 -22.38
N SER A 57 4.97 7.21 -23.57
CA SER A 57 4.00 8.29 -23.82
C SER A 57 2.69 8.05 -23.11
N LEU A 58 2.15 6.83 -23.13
CA LEU A 58 0.92 6.43 -22.45
C LEU A 58 1.04 6.55 -20.92
N THR A 59 2.17 6.15 -20.36
CA THR A 59 2.34 6.08 -18.90
C THR A 59 2.81 7.39 -18.26
N ARG A 60 3.28 8.35 -19.05
CA ARG A 60 3.76 9.66 -18.58
C ARG A 60 2.78 10.36 -17.64
N SER A 61 1.49 10.33 -17.95
CA SER A 61 0.44 10.97 -17.16
C SER A 61 0.31 10.44 -15.72
N PHE A 62 0.84 9.24 -15.40
CA PHE A 62 0.84 8.71 -14.03
C PHE A 62 1.81 9.45 -13.11
N GLU A 63 2.68 10.30 -13.61
CA GLU A 63 3.46 11.25 -12.83
C GLU A 63 2.71 12.56 -12.54
N CYS A 64 1.55 12.81 -13.16
CA CYS A 64 0.71 13.97 -12.86
C CYS A 64 -0.13 13.75 -11.59
N SER A 65 -0.14 14.73 -10.69
CA SER A 65 -0.96 14.66 -9.45
C SER A 65 -2.46 14.87 -9.66
N LEU A 66 -2.90 15.20 -10.87
CA LEU A 66 -4.30 15.52 -11.22
C LEU A 66 -4.89 16.57 -10.26
N CYS A 67 -4.10 17.57 -9.89
CA CYS A 67 -4.50 18.58 -8.91
C CYS A 67 -5.28 19.76 -9.50
N GLY A 68 -5.33 19.91 -10.82
CA GLY A 68 -6.06 20.96 -11.53
C GLY A 68 -5.46 22.38 -11.41
N LEU A 69 -4.25 22.55 -10.83
CA LEU A 69 -3.65 23.88 -10.74
C LEU A 69 -3.28 24.43 -12.12
N CYS A 70 -2.81 23.58 -13.01
CA CYS A 70 -2.48 23.96 -14.39
C CYS A 70 -3.71 24.45 -15.17
N SER A 71 -4.88 23.84 -14.96
CA SER A 71 -6.13 24.28 -15.55
C SER A 71 -6.58 25.63 -14.97
N LEU A 72 -6.41 25.82 -13.65
CA LEU A 72 -6.75 27.07 -12.98
C LEU A 72 -5.89 28.25 -13.45
N THR A 73 -4.57 28.03 -13.62
CA THR A 73 -3.62 29.09 -14.01
C THR A 73 -3.59 29.32 -15.52
N CYS A 74 -4.29 28.51 -16.30
CA CYS A 74 -4.32 28.63 -17.75
C CYS A 74 -5.14 29.85 -18.20
N PRO A 75 -4.53 30.87 -18.88
CA PRO A 75 -5.29 32.04 -19.34
C PRO A 75 -6.29 31.68 -20.44
N LYS A 76 -6.14 30.50 -21.08
CA LYS A 76 -7.06 29.98 -22.09
C LYS A 76 -8.11 29.02 -21.51
N GLN A 77 -8.14 28.85 -20.18
CA GLN A 77 -9.11 28.00 -19.47
C GLN A 77 -9.19 26.56 -19.99
N LEU A 78 -8.04 25.99 -20.42
CA LEU A 78 -7.97 24.61 -20.89
C LEU A 78 -8.11 23.63 -19.73
N ASP A 79 -8.83 22.53 -19.96
CA ASP A 79 -8.98 21.43 -19.01
C ASP A 79 -7.76 20.48 -19.08
N LEU A 80 -6.65 20.91 -18.46
CA LEU A 80 -5.37 20.20 -18.55
C LEU A 80 -5.29 18.97 -17.65
N ASP A 81 -5.92 18.99 -16.49
CA ASP A 81 -6.00 17.80 -15.64
C ASP A 81 -6.95 16.75 -16.22
N GLY A 82 -7.99 17.17 -16.92
CA GLY A 82 -8.84 16.29 -17.75
C GLY A 82 -8.02 15.60 -18.85
N LEU A 83 -7.18 16.32 -19.59
CA LEU A 83 -6.28 15.72 -20.56
C LEU A 83 -5.42 14.59 -19.97
N PHE A 84 -4.78 14.85 -18.82
CA PHE A 84 -3.92 13.84 -18.19
C PHE A 84 -4.71 12.66 -17.60
N LEU A 85 -5.95 12.86 -17.18
CA LEU A 85 -6.84 11.78 -16.77
C LEU A 85 -7.25 10.92 -17.97
N GLU A 86 -7.61 11.52 -19.11
CA GLU A 86 -7.95 10.77 -20.32
C GLU A 86 -6.75 9.97 -20.87
N MET A 87 -5.53 10.51 -20.77
CA MET A 87 -4.32 9.74 -21.08
C MET A 87 -4.16 8.48 -20.21
N ARG A 88 -4.53 8.56 -18.90
CA ARG A 88 -4.53 7.38 -18.02
C ARG A 88 -5.59 6.36 -18.41
N ARG A 89 -6.79 6.82 -18.78
CA ARG A 89 -7.88 5.96 -19.26
C ARG A 89 -7.48 5.21 -20.52
N GLU A 90 -6.88 5.91 -21.48
CA GLU A 90 -6.32 5.31 -22.69
C GLU A 90 -5.25 4.26 -22.36
N ALA A 91 -4.34 4.58 -21.42
CA ALA A 91 -3.32 3.61 -20.99
C ALA A 91 -3.95 2.35 -20.36
N VAL A 92 -4.99 2.50 -19.54
CA VAL A 92 -5.73 1.35 -18.95
C VAL A 92 -6.40 0.51 -20.03
N ASP A 93 -7.10 1.15 -20.98
CA ASP A 93 -7.81 0.45 -22.06
C ASP A 93 -6.85 -0.33 -22.98
N ARG A 94 -5.61 0.17 -23.13
CA ARG A 94 -4.53 -0.52 -23.87
C ARG A 94 -3.73 -1.53 -23.04
N GLY A 95 -4.04 -1.68 -21.73
CA GLY A 95 -3.36 -2.64 -20.86
C GLY A 95 -2.05 -2.15 -20.23
N PHE A 96 -1.76 -0.84 -20.27
CA PHE A 96 -0.55 -0.22 -19.68
C PHE A 96 -0.81 0.51 -18.37
N GLY A 97 -2.03 0.43 -17.81
CA GLY A 97 -2.43 1.16 -16.60
C GLY A 97 -2.18 0.41 -15.28
N ASP A 98 -1.73 -0.84 -15.32
CA ASP A 98 -1.54 -1.67 -14.13
C ASP A 98 -0.09 -1.65 -13.65
N PHE A 99 0.17 -0.92 -12.56
CA PHE A 99 1.47 -0.85 -11.90
C PHE A 99 1.46 -1.60 -10.58
N LYS A 100 2.51 -2.37 -10.31
CA LYS A 100 2.68 -3.10 -9.04
C LYS A 100 2.69 -2.16 -7.83
N GLU A 101 3.23 -0.98 -8.01
CA GLU A 101 3.31 0.09 -7.02
C GLU A 101 1.92 0.54 -6.54
N HIS A 102 0.90 0.52 -7.40
CA HIS A 102 -0.48 0.88 -7.07
C HIS A 102 -1.28 -0.26 -6.41
N THR A 103 -0.75 -1.49 -6.38
CA THR A 103 -1.45 -2.66 -5.81
C THR A 103 -1.95 -2.44 -4.38
N PRO A 104 -1.19 -1.83 -3.45
CA PRO A 104 -1.69 -1.59 -2.09
C PRO A 104 -2.91 -0.65 -2.07
N LEU A 105 -2.93 0.37 -2.93
CA LEU A 105 -4.02 1.34 -3.03
C LEU A 105 -5.30 0.70 -3.58
N VAL A 106 -5.18 -0.04 -4.68
CA VAL A 106 -6.29 -0.77 -5.31
C VAL A 106 -6.83 -1.86 -4.38
N THR A 107 -5.94 -2.57 -3.66
CA THR A 107 -6.34 -3.58 -2.68
C THR A 107 -7.11 -2.95 -1.51
N TYR A 108 -6.66 -1.80 -1.01
CA TYR A 108 -7.34 -1.08 0.07
C TYR A 108 -8.76 -0.62 -0.35
N GLU A 109 -8.91 -0.15 -1.59
CA GLU A 109 -10.19 0.21 -2.19
C GLU A 109 -11.11 -1.01 -2.32
N ARG A 110 -10.63 -2.09 -2.99
CA ARG A 110 -11.39 -3.31 -3.22
C ARG A 110 -11.87 -3.97 -1.92
N LEU A 111 -11.00 -4.04 -0.92
CA LEU A 111 -11.41 -4.49 0.41
C LEU A 111 -12.46 -3.55 1.00
N GLY A 112 -12.29 -2.24 0.82
CA GLY A 112 -13.19 -1.22 1.33
C GLY A 112 -14.61 -1.31 0.82
N THR A 113 -14.80 -1.73 -0.43
CA THR A 113 -16.10 -1.91 -1.07
C THR A 113 -16.69 -3.31 -0.84
N SER A 114 -15.92 -4.23 -0.24
CA SER A 114 -16.36 -5.60 -0.03
C SER A 114 -17.36 -5.73 1.13
N ARG A 115 -18.16 -6.80 1.11
CA ARG A 115 -19.07 -7.17 2.20
C ARG A 115 -18.39 -7.17 3.58
N ARG A 116 -17.09 -7.48 3.65
CA ARG A 116 -16.35 -7.54 4.91
C ARG A 116 -16.15 -6.17 5.55
N PHE A 117 -16.00 -5.10 4.76
CA PHE A 117 -15.67 -3.76 5.24
C PHE A 117 -16.79 -2.74 5.07
N SER A 118 -17.70 -2.92 4.11
CA SER A 118 -18.82 -2.03 3.88
C SER A 118 -19.95 -2.26 4.90
N LEU A 119 -20.65 -1.19 5.24
CA LEU A 119 -21.85 -1.21 6.08
C LEU A 119 -22.67 0.03 5.79
N TYR A 120 -23.94 -0.14 5.54
CA TYR A 120 -24.92 0.91 5.36
C TYR A 120 -25.95 0.73 6.46
N GLN A 121 -26.16 1.75 7.28
CA GLN A 121 -27.14 1.75 8.35
C GLN A 121 -27.97 3.01 8.29
N LEU A 122 -29.26 2.85 8.05
CA LEU A 122 -30.22 3.94 7.89
C LEU A 122 -31.32 3.80 8.93
N PRO A 123 -31.56 4.82 9.77
CA PRO A 123 -32.76 4.92 10.59
C PRO A 123 -34.03 4.98 9.73
N GLN A 124 -35.18 4.78 10.33
CA GLN A 124 -36.45 4.96 9.63
C GLN A 124 -36.64 6.43 9.23
N GLY A 125 -37.03 6.67 7.97
CA GLY A 125 -37.19 8.03 7.45
C GLY A 125 -35.86 8.77 7.22
N CYS A 126 -34.75 8.08 7.10
CA CYS A 126 -33.43 8.65 6.86
C CYS A 126 -33.37 9.37 5.51
N THR A 127 -33.11 10.68 5.54
CA THR A 127 -32.89 11.51 4.33
C THR A 127 -31.44 11.96 4.19
N SER A 128 -30.67 11.95 5.29
CA SER A 128 -29.27 12.35 5.33
C SER A 128 -28.37 11.22 5.80
N ILE A 129 -27.22 11.02 5.16
CA ILE A 129 -26.22 10.04 5.62
C ILE A 129 -24.87 10.69 5.88
N PHE A 130 -24.15 10.16 6.87
CA PHE A 130 -22.74 10.43 7.08
C PHE A 130 -21.89 9.41 6.34
N PHE A 131 -21.03 9.90 5.43
CA PHE A 131 -20.04 9.11 4.69
C PHE A 131 -18.63 9.51 5.11
N PRO A 132 -18.02 8.89 6.15
CA PRO A 132 -16.70 9.28 6.66
C PRO A 132 -15.56 9.00 5.67
N GLY A 133 -15.78 8.09 4.72
CA GLY A 133 -14.77 7.60 3.80
C GLY A 133 -13.80 6.59 4.44
N CYS A 134 -13.14 5.80 3.60
CA CYS A 134 -12.29 4.69 4.03
C CYS A 134 -11.04 5.13 4.80
N SER A 135 -10.43 6.26 4.42
CA SER A 135 -9.19 6.75 5.06
C SER A 135 -9.43 7.28 6.47
N LEU A 136 -10.47 8.09 6.70
CA LEU A 136 -10.77 8.62 8.02
C LEU A 136 -11.17 7.48 8.97
N SER A 137 -12.04 6.57 8.53
CA SER A 137 -12.46 5.39 9.29
C SER A 137 -11.28 4.50 9.71
N GLY A 138 -10.27 4.36 8.84
CA GLY A 138 -9.09 3.57 9.13
C GLY A 138 -8.09 4.28 10.05
N THR A 139 -7.85 5.57 9.82
CA THR A 139 -6.78 6.30 10.52
C THR A 139 -7.26 6.92 11.83
N ARG A 140 -8.56 7.25 11.97
CA ARG A 140 -9.15 8.02 13.08
C ARG A 140 -10.56 7.54 13.45
N PRO A 141 -10.75 6.28 13.87
CA PRO A 141 -12.07 5.72 14.19
C PRO A 141 -12.79 6.51 15.30
N ASP A 142 -12.06 6.97 16.32
CA ASP A 142 -12.64 7.80 17.41
C ASP A 142 -13.18 9.13 16.87
N GLY A 143 -12.49 9.74 15.89
CA GLY A 143 -12.93 10.96 15.24
C GLY A 143 -14.24 10.75 14.48
N VAL A 144 -14.38 9.60 13.79
CA VAL A 144 -15.63 9.23 13.11
C VAL A 144 -16.78 9.10 14.10
N ASN A 145 -16.57 8.43 15.25
CA ASN A 145 -17.60 8.30 16.28
C ASN A 145 -18.03 9.68 16.83
N LYS A 146 -17.08 10.57 17.10
CA LYS A 146 -17.36 11.92 17.61
C LYS A 146 -18.14 12.77 16.60
N VAL A 147 -17.70 12.77 15.32
CA VAL A 147 -18.42 13.48 14.24
C VAL A 147 -19.85 12.94 14.12
N PHE A 148 -20.03 11.61 14.12
CA PHE A 148 -21.35 11.00 14.03
C PHE A 148 -22.23 11.41 15.23
N ALA A 149 -21.68 11.43 16.43
CA ALA A 149 -22.43 11.86 17.63
C ALA A 149 -22.89 13.31 17.53
N GLU A 150 -22.07 14.23 17.02
CA GLU A 150 -22.46 15.62 16.82
C GLU A 150 -23.51 15.78 15.72
N LEU A 151 -23.38 15.03 14.62
CA LEU A 151 -24.40 15.04 13.55
C LEU A 151 -25.74 14.50 14.07
N HIS A 152 -25.71 13.45 14.89
CA HIS A 152 -26.92 12.83 15.46
C HIS A 152 -27.64 13.74 16.47
N LYS A 153 -26.94 14.68 17.14
CA LYS A 153 -27.58 15.71 17.97
C LYS A 153 -28.41 16.68 17.13
N VAL A 154 -27.96 16.98 15.91
CA VAL A 154 -28.64 17.91 14.99
C VAL A 154 -29.74 17.20 14.21
N ASP A 155 -29.48 15.98 13.76
CA ASP A 155 -30.41 15.13 13.02
C ASP A 155 -30.38 13.72 13.59
N PRO A 156 -31.35 13.36 14.48
CA PRO A 156 -31.45 12.02 15.05
C PRO A 156 -31.66 10.91 14.01
N ASN A 157 -32.14 11.25 12.81
CA ASN A 157 -32.36 10.29 11.72
C ASN A 157 -31.18 10.21 10.73
N VAL A 158 -30.02 10.79 11.07
CA VAL A 158 -28.84 10.67 10.21
C VAL A 158 -28.34 9.21 10.16
N GLY A 159 -28.23 8.67 8.93
CA GLY A 159 -27.65 7.35 8.70
C GLY A 159 -26.12 7.40 8.65
N ILE A 160 -25.49 6.22 8.60
CA ILE A 160 -24.04 6.11 8.39
C ILE A 160 -23.72 5.08 7.31
N VAL A 161 -22.72 5.40 6.46
CA VAL A 161 -22.28 4.51 5.38
C VAL A 161 -20.76 4.38 5.40
N PHE A 162 -20.30 3.19 5.70
CA PHE A 162 -18.90 2.79 5.54
C PHE A 162 -18.71 2.13 4.17
N ASP A 163 -18.12 2.84 3.24
CA ASP A 163 -17.76 2.32 1.92
C ASP A 163 -16.58 3.12 1.35
N CYS A 164 -16.17 2.83 0.11
CA CYS A 164 -15.19 3.59 -0.63
C CYS A 164 -15.83 4.42 -1.74
N CYS A 165 -15.40 5.67 -1.88
CA CYS A 165 -15.85 6.57 -2.94
C CYS A 165 -15.22 6.29 -4.31
N LEU A 166 -14.35 5.27 -4.44
CA LEU A 166 -13.67 4.84 -5.67
C LEU A 166 -12.71 5.87 -6.28
N LYS A 167 -12.28 6.87 -5.50
CA LYS A 167 -11.29 7.85 -5.97
C LYS A 167 -9.99 7.21 -6.42
N PRO A 168 -9.43 6.17 -5.74
CA PRO A 168 -8.24 5.47 -6.22
C PRO A 168 -8.37 4.95 -7.65
N SER A 169 -9.38 4.16 -7.96
CA SER A 169 -9.61 3.64 -9.31
C SER A 169 -9.89 4.77 -10.32
N HIS A 170 -10.61 5.82 -9.92
CA HIS A 170 -10.87 6.97 -10.78
C HIS A 170 -9.57 7.66 -11.22
N ILE A 171 -8.67 7.99 -10.29
CA ILE A 171 -7.40 8.65 -10.62
C ILE A 171 -6.42 7.74 -11.37
N LEU A 172 -6.60 6.42 -11.31
CA LEU A 172 -5.82 5.45 -12.08
C LEU A 172 -6.40 5.17 -13.48
N GLY A 173 -7.52 5.81 -13.85
CA GLY A 173 -8.12 5.68 -15.18
C GLY A 173 -9.04 4.45 -15.35
N ARG A 174 -9.41 3.73 -14.28
CA ARG A 174 -10.26 2.53 -14.30
C ARG A 174 -11.74 2.90 -14.40
N GLU A 175 -12.13 3.55 -15.49
CA GLU A 175 -13.42 4.22 -15.63
C GLU A 175 -14.62 3.27 -15.55
N GLN A 176 -14.60 2.14 -16.25
CA GLN A 176 -15.69 1.17 -16.24
C GLN A 176 -15.94 0.64 -14.82
N TYR A 177 -14.89 0.24 -14.11
CA TYR A 177 -14.98 -0.23 -12.73
C TYR A 177 -15.62 0.83 -11.81
N VAL A 178 -15.18 2.08 -11.93
CA VAL A 178 -15.73 3.20 -11.15
C VAL A 178 -17.19 3.41 -11.48
N GLY A 179 -17.56 3.42 -12.77
CA GLY A 179 -18.92 3.62 -13.23
C GLY A 179 -19.87 2.58 -12.66
N GLU A 180 -19.56 1.29 -12.79
CA GLU A 180 -20.39 0.19 -12.29
C GLU A 180 -20.55 0.26 -10.76
N MET A 181 -19.42 0.39 -10.06
CA MET A 181 -19.39 0.39 -8.59
C MET A 181 -20.06 1.63 -7.99
N PHE A 182 -19.82 2.82 -8.53
CA PHE A 182 -20.41 4.05 -8.00
C PHE A 182 -21.90 4.14 -8.30
N THR A 183 -22.32 3.77 -9.51
CA THR A 183 -23.74 3.77 -9.90
C THR A 183 -24.57 2.85 -9.03
N GLU A 184 -24.05 1.67 -8.70
CA GLU A 184 -24.74 0.73 -7.81
C GLU A 184 -24.93 1.33 -6.39
N MET A 185 -23.89 1.94 -5.82
CA MET A 185 -23.96 2.60 -4.52
C MET A 185 -24.95 3.76 -4.54
N ASN A 186 -24.83 4.65 -5.54
CA ASN A 186 -25.67 5.84 -5.69
C ASN A 186 -27.15 5.47 -5.84
N ASN A 187 -27.46 4.55 -6.74
CA ASN A 187 -28.84 4.14 -6.99
C ASN A 187 -29.47 3.50 -5.75
N TRP A 188 -28.70 2.70 -5.02
CA TRP A 188 -29.21 2.13 -3.77
C TRP A 188 -29.53 3.22 -2.73
N LEU A 189 -28.67 4.22 -2.54
CA LEU A 189 -28.91 5.32 -1.61
C LEU A 189 -30.19 6.11 -1.99
N VAL A 190 -30.31 6.46 -3.25
CA VAL A 190 -31.50 7.19 -3.76
C VAL A 190 -32.78 6.35 -3.60
N GLN A 191 -32.73 5.03 -3.87
CA GLN A 191 -33.87 4.12 -3.68
C GLN A 191 -34.29 4.00 -2.21
N GLN A 192 -33.38 4.21 -1.26
CA GLN A 192 -33.69 4.23 0.17
C GLN A 192 -34.23 5.60 0.65
N GLY A 193 -34.40 6.57 -0.23
CA GLY A 193 -34.90 7.90 0.11
C GLY A 193 -33.84 8.89 0.61
N VAL A 194 -32.55 8.53 0.51
CA VAL A 194 -31.46 9.46 0.85
C VAL A 194 -31.43 10.62 -0.12
N GLN A 195 -31.39 11.83 0.41
CA GLN A 195 -31.34 13.10 -0.34
C GLN A 195 -30.01 13.84 -0.14
N GLU A 196 -29.39 13.71 1.05
CA GLU A 196 -28.14 14.39 1.41
C GLU A 196 -27.05 13.41 1.81
N VAL A 197 -25.82 13.68 1.35
CA VAL A 197 -24.61 12.94 1.76
C VAL A 197 -23.65 13.90 2.43
N LEU A 198 -23.42 13.69 3.73
CA LEU A 198 -22.47 14.43 4.54
C LEU A 198 -21.11 13.74 4.50
N VAL A 199 -20.16 14.32 3.77
CA VAL A 199 -18.82 13.72 3.58
C VAL A 199 -17.77 14.36 4.47
N ALA A 200 -16.86 13.56 5.04
CA ALA A 200 -15.72 14.06 5.81
C ALA A 200 -14.42 14.15 4.98
N CYS A 201 -14.36 13.44 3.85
CA CYS A 201 -13.17 13.36 3.03
C CYS A 201 -13.32 14.16 1.73
N PRO A 202 -12.36 15.04 1.38
CA PRO A 202 -12.41 15.82 0.14
C PRO A 202 -12.44 14.96 -1.13
N ASN A 203 -11.80 13.80 -1.11
CA ASN A 203 -11.88 12.85 -2.23
C ASN A 203 -13.29 12.29 -2.40
N CYS A 204 -13.99 12.01 -1.28
CA CYS A 204 -15.39 11.57 -1.33
C CYS A 204 -16.28 12.70 -1.87
N GLN A 205 -16.09 13.93 -1.39
CA GLN A 205 -16.82 15.11 -1.91
C GLN A 205 -16.69 15.18 -3.44
N SER A 206 -15.48 15.24 -3.95
CA SER A 206 -15.21 15.33 -5.40
C SER A 206 -15.84 14.18 -6.20
N MET A 207 -15.88 12.96 -5.66
CA MET A 207 -16.47 11.82 -6.36
C MET A 207 -18.00 11.88 -6.37
N PHE A 208 -18.62 12.24 -5.24
CA PHE A 208 -20.07 12.39 -5.15
C PHE A 208 -20.57 13.60 -5.95
N GLU A 209 -19.87 14.75 -5.94
CA GLU A 209 -20.20 15.90 -6.79
C GLU A 209 -20.13 15.57 -8.28
N LYS A 210 -19.16 14.75 -8.68
CA LYS A 210 -18.96 14.37 -10.09
C LYS A 210 -19.94 13.29 -10.58
N LEU A 211 -20.22 12.28 -9.75
CA LEU A 211 -20.93 11.06 -10.15
C LEU A 211 -22.26 10.87 -9.42
N GLY A 212 -22.50 11.56 -8.30
CA GLY A 212 -23.71 11.44 -7.50
C GLY A 212 -24.90 12.09 -8.21
N LYS A 213 -25.88 11.28 -8.58
CA LYS A 213 -27.12 11.72 -9.22
C LYS A 213 -28.27 11.68 -8.21
N GLY A 214 -29.02 12.76 -8.10
CA GLY A 214 -30.16 12.85 -7.19
C GLY A 214 -29.79 12.98 -5.70
N LEU A 215 -28.55 13.34 -5.39
CA LEU A 215 -28.04 13.54 -4.03
C LEU A 215 -27.47 14.95 -3.87
N GLN A 216 -27.79 15.61 -2.78
CA GLN A 216 -27.15 16.85 -2.34
C GLN A 216 -25.88 16.49 -1.57
N ILE A 217 -24.76 17.13 -1.90
CA ILE A 217 -23.47 16.84 -1.28
C ILE A 217 -23.05 18.00 -0.41
N ARG A 218 -22.80 17.72 0.88
CA ARG A 218 -22.25 18.69 1.82
C ARG A 218 -21.13 18.05 2.63
N THR A 219 -20.28 18.89 3.20
CA THR A 219 -19.25 18.37 4.10
C THR A 219 -19.73 18.41 5.56
N VAL A 220 -19.21 17.48 6.35
CA VAL A 220 -19.42 17.52 7.80
C VAL A 220 -18.84 18.78 8.43
N TRP A 221 -17.83 19.40 7.81
CA TRP A 221 -17.20 20.63 8.31
C TRP A 221 -18.14 21.82 8.22
N GLU A 222 -18.89 21.96 7.12
CA GLU A 222 -19.95 22.97 6.98
C GLU A 222 -21.05 22.73 8.01
N ARG A 223 -21.52 21.48 8.15
CA ARG A 223 -22.57 21.14 9.12
C ARG A 223 -22.15 21.40 10.56
N LEU A 224 -20.90 21.06 10.94
CA LEU A 224 -20.36 21.32 12.26
C LEU A 224 -20.12 22.82 12.52
N ALA A 225 -19.77 23.61 11.49
CA ALA A 225 -19.64 25.06 11.63
C ALA A 225 -20.99 25.73 11.92
N GLU A 226 -22.08 25.19 11.34
CA GLU A 226 -23.46 25.70 11.52
C GLU A 226 -24.10 25.19 12.83
N SER A 227 -23.71 24.00 13.33
CA SER A 227 -24.40 23.32 14.43
C SER A 227 -24.17 23.92 15.82
N GLY A 228 -23.39 24.97 15.96
CA GLY A 228 -23.08 25.52 17.29
C GLY A 228 -22.18 24.60 18.13
N LEU A 229 -21.45 23.67 17.52
CA LEU A 229 -20.54 22.71 18.18
C LEU A 229 -19.69 23.40 19.26
N GLU A 230 -19.78 22.92 20.51
CA GLU A 230 -18.91 23.35 21.59
C GLU A 230 -17.49 22.80 21.37
N LEU A 231 -16.51 23.68 21.35
CA LEU A 231 -15.12 23.33 21.11
C LEU A 231 -14.26 23.60 22.35
N GLU A 232 -13.41 22.64 22.71
CA GLU A 232 -12.38 22.86 23.73
C GLU A 232 -11.44 23.97 23.25
N ALA A 233 -11.25 25.01 24.04
CA ALA A 233 -10.41 26.15 23.68
C ALA A 233 -8.94 25.72 23.44
N ALA A 234 -8.32 26.31 22.43
CA ALA A 234 -6.93 26.13 22.10
C ALA A 234 -6.30 27.48 21.75
N SER A 235 -4.98 27.56 21.83
CA SER A 235 -4.21 28.76 21.45
C SER A 235 -3.04 28.40 20.56
N GLY A 236 -2.60 29.37 19.77
CA GLY A 236 -1.45 29.23 18.88
C GLY A 236 -1.77 29.56 17.43
N THR A 237 -0.71 29.65 16.64
CA THR A 237 -0.78 29.95 15.20
C THR A 237 -0.61 28.68 14.39
N VAL A 238 -1.52 28.49 13.44
CA VAL A 238 -1.53 27.34 12.51
C VAL A 238 -1.70 27.84 11.08
N THR A 239 -1.40 26.97 10.12
CA THR A 239 -1.74 27.23 8.72
C THR A 239 -2.62 26.12 8.17
N VAL A 240 -3.43 26.41 7.15
CA VAL A 240 -4.35 25.44 6.54
C VAL A 240 -3.84 24.99 5.18
N HIS A 241 -3.79 23.69 4.98
CA HIS A 241 -3.63 23.12 3.66
C HIS A 241 -4.98 22.65 3.14
N ASP A 242 -5.51 23.36 2.17
CA ASP A 242 -6.74 22.97 1.48
C ASP A 242 -6.43 21.86 0.46
N PRO A 243 -7.15 20.73 0.48
CA PRO A 243 -6.92 19.64 -0.46
C PRO A 243 -7.24 20.05 -1.90
N CYS A 244 -6.28 19.85 -2.80
CA CYS A 244 -6.36 20.32 -4.19
C CYS A 244 -7.57 19.79 -4.98
N VAL A 245 -8.10 18.64 -4.60
CA VAL A 245 -9.23 17.97 -5.26
C VAL A 245 -10.56 18.74 -5.11
N ILE A 246 -10.65 19.64 -4.14
CA ILE A 246 -11.82 20.52 -3.89
C ILE A 246 -11.43 21.99 -3.89
N ARG A 247 -10.45 22.39 -4.70
CA ARG A 247 -9.93 23.77 -4.77
C ARG A 247 -11.00 24.85 -5.02
N HIS A 248 -12.13 24.48 -5.61
CA HIS A 248 -13.23 25.39 -5.88
C HIS A 248 -14.29 25.44 -4.77
N ALA A 249 -14.19 24.59 -3.73
CA ALA A 249 -15.18 24.50 -2.65
C ALA A 249 -14.96 25.59 -1.57
N GLN A 250 -15.14 26.85 -1.93
CA GLN A 250 -14.95 27.98 -1.01
C GLN A 250 -15.77 27.88 0.28
N PRO A 251 -17.04 27.40 0.29
CA PRO A 251 -17.80 27.23 1.53
C PRO A 251 -17.08 26.31 2.53
N VAL A 252 -16.49 25.21 2.06
CA VAL A 252 -15.73 24.28 2.90
C VAL A 252 -14.47 24.95 3.46
N HIS A 253 -13.73 25.69 2.60
CA HIS A 253 -12.54 26.41 3.03
C HIS A 253 -12.85 27.43 4.13
N LYS A 254 -13.99 28.15 4.01
CA LYS A 254 -14.47 29.06 5.02
C LYS A 254 -14.86 28.34 6.30
N ALA A 255 -15.67 27.29 6.22
CA ALA A 255 -16.14 26.51 7.38
C ALA A 255 -14.97 25.97 8.22
N VAL A 256 -13.92 25.46 7.56
CA VAL A 256 -12.71 24.96 8.24
C VAL A 256 -12.01 26.07 9.02
N ARG A 257 -11.88 27.27 8.44
CA ARG A 257 -11.27 28.44 9.09
C ARG A 257 -12.12 28.96 10.24
N ASP A 258 -13.43 29.01 10.06
CA ASP A 258 -14.37 29.44 11.10
C ASP A 258 -14.33 28.48 12.33
N LEU A 259 -14.27 27.16 12.11
CA LEU A 259 -14.10 26.17 13.19
C LEU A 259 -12.79 26.37 13.96
N LEU A 260 -11.66 26.57 13.26
CA LEU A 260 -10.36 26.79 13.91
C LEU A 260 -10.33 28.12 14.70
N LYS A 261 -10.90 29.19 14.15
CA LYS A 261 -11.01 30.49 14.84
C LYS A 261 -11.91 30.43 16.06
N ARG A 262 -13.06 29.75 15.96
CA ARG A 262 -13.94 29.50 17.13
C ARG A 262 -13.27 28.72 18.23
N GLN A 263 -12.31 27.84 17.89
CA GLN A 263 -11.50 27.12 18.85
C GLN A 263 -10.41 27.98 19.52
N GLY A 264 -10.17 29.20 19.04
CA GLY A 264 -9.18 30.15 19.56
C GLY A 264 -7.84 30.11 18.82
N LEU A 265 -7.74 29.43 17.68
CA LEU A 265 -6.53 29.35 16.88
C LEU A 265 -6.44 30.52 15.88
N THR A 266 -5.23 31.09 15.76
CA THR A 266 -4.91 32.05 14.70
C THR A 266 -4.53 31.32 13.44
N VAL A 267 -5.24 31.58 12.32
CA VAL A 267 -4.94 30.98 11.02
C VAL A 267 -4.15 31.98 10.18
N GLU A 268 -2.90 31.64 9.87
CA GLU A 268 -2.07 32.36 8.89
C GLU A 268 -1.96 31.56 7.60
N GLU A 269 -2.35 32.19 6.48
CA GLU A 269 -2.40 31.52 5.19
C GLU A 269 -1.01 31.29 4.60
N MET A 270 -0.88 30.20 3.84
CA MET A 270 0.29 29.96 2.97
C MET A 270 0.10 30.74 1.65
N PRO A 271 1.19 31.05 0.92
CA PRO A 271 1.10 31.71 -0.40
C PRO A 271 0.14 30.99 -1.35
N HIS A 272 0.20 29.66 -1.38
CA HIS A 272 -0.75 28.85 -2.13
C HIS A 272 -1.80 28.25 -1.18
N SER A 273 -2.93 28.93 -1.00
CA SER A 273 -4.04 28.49 -0.15
C SER A 273 -5.38 28.53 -0.91
N GLY A 274 -6.38 27.85 -0.39
CA GLY A 274 -7.72 27.81 -0.98
C GLY A 274 -7.70 27.39 -2.44
N LYS A 275 -8.18 28.25 -3.33
CA LYS A 275 -8.29 27.99 -4.77
C LYS A 275 -6.92 27.73 -5.44
N THR A 276 -5.87 28.40 -4.98
CA THR A 276 -4.52 28.32 -5.55
C THR A 276 -3.66 27.21 -4.93
N THR A 277 -4.20 26.44 -3.99
CA THR A 277 -3.46 25.38 -3.30
C THR A 277 -2.68 24.47 -4.26
N VAL A 278 -1.43 24.12 -3.90
CA VAL A 278 -0.63 23.13 -4.63
C VAL A 278 -0.81 21.74 -4.02
N CYS A 279 -0.43 20.71 -4.76
CA CYS A 279 -0.57 19.32 -4.31
C CYS A 279 0.27 19.05 -3.05
N CYS A 280 -0.21 18.15 -2.19
CA CYS A 280 0.56 17.62 -1.06
C CYS A 280 1.55 16.51 -1.44
N GLY A 281 1.57 16.09 -2.71
CA GLY A 281 2.35 14.95 -3.19
C GLY A 281 1.56 13.63 -3.32
N LYS A 282 0.37 13.52 -2.72
CA LYS A 282 -0.46 12.28 -2.74
C LYS A 282 -1.44 12.22 -3.91
N GLY A 283 -1.68 13.36 -4.58
CA GLY A 283 -2.58 13.43 -5.72
C GLY A 283 -2.16 12.47 -6.83
N GLY A 284 -3.12 11.93 -7.58
CA GLY A 284 -2.85 11.02 -8.69
C GLY A 284 -2.12 9.71 -8.32
N ALA A 285 -1.93 9.41 -7.03
CA ALA A 285 -1.11 8.30 -6.53
C ALA A 285 0.37 8.37 -6.98
N VAL A 286 0.86 9.57 -7.25
CA VAL A 286 2.24 9.81 -7.73
C VAL A 286 3.27 9.35 -6.70
N ASP A 287 2.99 9.47 -5.40
CA ASP A 287 3.87 9.04 -4.33
C ASP A 287 4.21 7.53 -4.37
N MET A 288 3.37 6.73 -4.99
CA MET A 288 3.62 5.30 -5.19
C MET A 288 4.42 5.02 -6.48
N TYR A 289 4.21 5.83 -7.52
CA TYR A 289 4.81 5.65 -8.83
C TYR A 289 6.14 6.38 -8.99
N ASN A 290 6.20 7.64 -8.54
CA ASN A 290 7.40 8.49 -8.53
C ASN A 290 7.52 9.24 -7.20
N PRO A 291 8.06 8.61 -6.13
CA PRO A 291 8.16 9.20 -4.80
C PRO A 291 9.01 10.48 -4.75
N GLU A 292 10.03 10.60 -5.59
CA GLU A 292 10.91 11.77 -5.66
C GLU A 292 10.13 13.00 -6.13
N LEU A 293 9.41 12.86 -7.24
CA LEU A 293 8.55 13.92 -7.77
C LEU A 293 7.47 14.31 -6.75
N ALA A 294 6.85 13.34 -6.10
CA ALA A 294 5.86 13.59 -5.05
C ALA A 294 6.46 14.35 -3.87
N GLY A 295 7.69 14.02 -3.48
CA GLY A 295 8.45 14.68 -2.42
C GLY A 295 8.72 16.16 -2.69
N SER A 296 8.88 16.57 -3.94
CA SER A 296 9.11 17.97 -4.32
C SER A 296 7.94 18.89 -3.94
N TRP A 297 6.69 18.41 -4.11
CA TRP A 297 5.51 19.17 -3.67
C TRP A 297 5.42 19.25 -2.15
N GLY A 298 5.75 18.16 -1.44
CA GLY A 298 5.80 18.16 0.02
C GLY A 298 6.83 19.14 0.57
N ALA A 299 7.99 19.23 -0.06
CA ALA A 299 9.04 20.19 0.29
C ALA A 299 8.59 21.64 0.06
N LEU A 300 7.92 21.95 -1.05
CA LEU A 300 7.34 23.25 -1.31
C LEU A 300 6.35 23.63 -0.20
N ARG A 301 5.44 22.74 0.17
CA ARG A 301 4.46 23.01 1.26
C ARG A 301 5.13 23.22 2.61
N LYS A 302 6.21 22.49 2.92
CA LYS A 302 7.01 22.72 4.13
C LYS A 302 7.59 24.16 4.16
N ASN A 303 8.15 24.60 3.04
CA ASN A 303 8.74 25.94 2.94
C ASN A 303 7.66 27.04 3.14
N GLU A 304 6.49 26.88 2.51
CA GLU A 304 5.38 27.82 2.65
C GLU A 304 4.77 27.84 4.06
N ALA A 305 4.76 26.71 4.74
CA ALA A 305 4.31 26.63 6.12
C ALA A 305 5.21 27.41 7.08
N ASN A 306 6.46 27.68 6.72
CA ASN A 306 7.41 28.49 7.47
C ASN A 306 7.45 28.16 8.97
N GLY A 307 7.66 26.88 9.29
CA GLY A 307 7.70 26.38 10.65
C GLY A 307 6.33 26.20 11.34
N ARG A 308 5.26 26.74 10.77
CA ARG A 308 3.90 26.60 11.33
C ARG A 308 3.37 25.19 11.15
N ARG A 309 2.54 24.77 12.09
CA ARG A 309 1.80 23.50 12.00
C ARG A 309 0.75 23.57 10.91
N ILE A 310 0.74 22.59 10.02
CA ILE A 310 -0.29 22.47 8.99
C ILE A 310 -1.51 21.74 9.55
N ILE A 311 -2.68 22.32 9.40
CA ILE A 311 -3.97 21.64 9.60
C ILE A 311 -4.58 21.36 8.23
N THR A 312 -5.04 20.14 8.04
CA THR A 312 -5.75 19.73 6.82
C THR A 312 -6.90 18.79 7.15
N TYR A 313 -7.90 18.74 6.31
CA TYR A 313 -9.08 17.89 6.48
C TYR A 313 -9.10 16.69 5.51
N CYS A 314 -7.92 16.31 5.04
CA CYS A 314 -7.68 15.12 4.23
C CYS A 314 -6.66 14.19 4.89
N ALA A 315 -7.05 12.96 5.20
CA ALA A 315 -6.15 11.99 5.83
C ALA A 315 -4.94 11.62 4.95
N GLY A 316 -5.10 11.64 3.61
CA GLY A 316 -3.99 11.45 2.67
C GLY A 316 -2.98 12.61 2.72
N CYS A 317 -3.46 13.86 2.80
CA CYS A 317 -2.59 15.03 2.93
C CYS A 317 -1.83 15.03 4.27
N VAL A 318 -2.48 14.61 5.38
CA VAL A 318 -1.77 14.44 6.66
C VAL A 318 -0.61 13.45 6.54
N GLN A 319 -0.83 12.34 5.86
CA GLN A 319 0.20 11.32 5.67
C GLN A 319 1.37 11.84 4.82
N ALA A 320 1.07 12.52 3.70
CA ALA A 320 2.09 13.05 2.80
C ALA A 320 2.90 14.16 3.46
N LEU A 321 2.24 15.19 3.98
CA LEU A 321 2.89 16.37 4.55
C LEU A 321 3.55 16.09 5.91
N GLY A 322 3.02 15.12 6.67
CA GLY A 322 3.57 14.72 7.97
C GLY A 322 5.00 14.18 7.94
N GLY A 323 5.48 13.76 6.76
CA GLY A 323 6.89 13.41 6.54
C GLY A 323 7.81 14.62 6.38
N HIS A 324 7.26 15.81 6.11
CA HIS A 324 8.02 17.04 5.84
C HIS A 324 7.90 18.07 6.96
N THR A 325 6.73 18.20 7.58
CA THR A 325 6.44 19.22 8.61
C THR A 325 5.33 18.74 9.54
N PRO A 326 5.23 19.24 10.79
CA PRO A 326 4.14 18.89 11.69
C PRO A 326 2.77 19.14 11.06
N THR A 327 2.02 18.08 10.79
CA THR A 327 0.73 18.15 10.10
C THR A 327 -0.30 17.32 10.85
N ASN A 328 -1.49 17.88 11.06
CA ASN A 328 -2.58 17.21 11.75
C ASN A 328 -3.89 17.29 10.97
N HIS A 329 -4.76 16.33 11.23
CA HIS A 329 -6.11 16.33 10.67
C HIS A 329 -7.02 17.24 11.49
N LEU A 330 -7.91 17.97 10.82
CA LEU A 330 -8.86 18.87 11.47
C LEU A 330 -9.67 18.17 12.57
N VAL A 331 -10.14 16.94 12.35
CA VAL A 331 -10.91 16.18 13.35
C VAL A 331 -10.12 15.97 14.65
N ASP A 332 -8.80 15.79 14.58
CA ASP A 332 -7.96 15.65 15.76
C ASP A 332 -7.85 16.96 16.54
N VAL A 333 -7.81 18.10 15.81
CA VAL A 333 -7.77 19.44 16.42
C VAL A 333 -9.10 19.77 17.09
N LEU A 334 -10.22 19.56 16.41
CA LEU A 334 -11.55 19.88 16.95
C LEU A 334 -11.86 19.09 18.22
N PHE A 335 -11.51 17.80 18.29
CA PHE A 335 -11.94 16.92 19.39
C PHE A 335 -10.84 16.55 20.41
N ALA A 336 -9.60 16.99 20.20
CA ALA A 336 -8.49 16.78 21.13
C ALA A 336 -7.36 17.81 20.89
N PRO A 337 -7.64 19.13 20.96
CA PRO A 337 -6.72 20.18 20.54
C PRO A 337 -5.38 20.11 21.29
N ASN A 338 -5.41 20.03 22.62
CA ASN A 338 -4.21 20.04 23.45
C ASN A 338 -3.26 18.88 23.15
N LYS A 339 -3.81 17.65 22.97
CA LYS A 339 -3.02 16.46 22.61
C LYS A 339 -2.47 16.57 21.17
N THR A 340 -3.26 17.15 20.27
CA THR A 340 -2.92 17.31 18.85
C THR A 340 -1.83 18.35 18.64
N LEU A 341 -1.99 19.52 19.23
CA LEU A 341 -1.02 20.62 19.14
C LEU A 341 0.31 20.28 19.85
N ALA A 342 0.26 19.48 20.92
CA ALA A 342 1.45 18.93 21.56
C ALA A 342 2.12 17.77 20.75
N GLY A 343 1.60 17.40 19.56
CA GLY A 343 2.15 16.33 18.73
C GLY A 343 1.89 14.90 19.24
N LYS A 344 1.08 14.74 20.30
CA LYS A 344 0.79 13.44 20.94
C LYS A 344 -0.32 12.64 20.22
N LYS A 345 -1.17 13.29 19.39
CA LYS A 345 -2.23 12.63 18.63
C LYS A 345 -1.74 12.34 17.21
N LYS A 346 -1.68 11.06 16.85
CA LYS A 346 -1.28 10.59 15.52
C LYS A 346 -2.38 9.68 14.96
N GLY A 347 -2.57 9.71 13.63
CA GLY A 347 -3.44 8.76 12.96
C GLY A 347 -2.78 7.37 12.87
N ALA A 348 -3.61 6.33 12.83
CA ALA A 348 -3.12 4.97 12.65
C ALA A 348 -2.53 4.75 11.25
N GLY A 349 -1.51 3.90 11.15
CA GLY A 349 -0.93 3.40 9.90
C GLY A 349 -1.35 1.96 9.60
N ALA A 350 -1.00 1.45 8.41
CA ALA A 350 -1.18 0.05 8.09
C ALA A 350 -0.26 -0.83 8.99
N PRO A 351 -0.71 -2.04 9.40
CA PRO A 351 -1.97 -2.71 9.10
C PRO A 351 -3.14 -2.29 10.01
N ILE A 352 -2.93 -1.44 11.01
CA ILE A 352 -3.92 -1.07 12.03
C ILE A 352 -5.16 -0.42 11.39
N THR A 353 -4.99 0.30 10.27
CA THR A 353 -6.11 0.93 9.55
C THR A 353 -7.17 -0.08 9.09
N TYR A 354 -6.77 -1.30 8.73
CA TYR A 354 -7.72 -2.36 8.38
C TYR A 354 -8.49 -2.85 9.62
N LEU A 355 -7.79 -3.07 10.72
CA LEU A 355 -8.40 -3.48 11.97
C LEU A 355 -9.38 -2.42 12.48
N ASN A 356 -9.00 -1.14 12.48
CA ASN A 356 -9.86 -0.04 12.89
C ASN A 356 -11.17 0.00 12.10
N ARG A 357 -11.12 -0.19 10.77
CA ARG A 357 -12.32 -0.24 9.93
C ARG A 357 -13.24 -1.40 10.29
N LEU A 358 -12.67 -2.58 10.58
CA LEU A 358 -13.46 -3.75 11.00
C LEU A 358 -14.09 -3.54 12.37
N LEU A 359 -13.33 -3.00 13.33
CA LEU A 359 -13.83 -2.71 14.68
C LEU A 359 -14.91 -1.63 14.65
N LEU A 360 -14.69 -0.56 13.87
CA LEU A 360 -15.66 0.52 13.69
C LEU A 360 -16.95 -0.02 13.04
N LYS A 361 -16.84 -0.80 11.97
CA LYS A 361 -17.98 -1.49 11.37
C LYS A 361 -18.74 -2.34 12.41
N ARG A 362 -18.00 -3.16 13.18
CA ARG A 362 -18.61 -4.02 14.20
C ARG A 362 -19.34 -3.21 15.27
N SER A 363 -18.76 -2.10 15.75
CA SER A 363 -19.38 -1.24 16.75
C SER A 363 -20.70 -0.62 16.27
N PHE A 364 -20.79 -0.23 14.99
CA PHE A 364 -22.04 0.27 14.43
C PHE A 364 -23.05 -0.83 14.13
N LYS A 365 -22.61 -1.99 13.66
CA LYS A 365 -23.51 -3.11 13.32
C LYS A 365 -24.37 -3.58 14.51
N HIS A 366 -23.89 -3.39 15.72
CA HIS A 366 -24.59 -3.75 16.96
C HIS A 366 -25.32 -2.57 17.62
N LYS A 367 -25.31 -1.37 17.00
CA LYS A 367 -26.10 -0.24 17.49
C LYS A 367 -27.55 -0.42 17.09
N GLU A 368 -28.45 -0.12 18.03
CA GLU A 368 -29.89 -0.07 17.78
C GLU A 368 -30.32 1.22 17.09
N GLY A 369 -31.54 1.28 16.60
CA GLY A 369 -32.13 2.48 15.98
C GLY A 369 -32.02 2.54 14.44
N PHE A 370 -31.45 1.52 13.79
CA PHE A 370 -31.37 1.44 12.35
C PHE A 370 -32.41 0.49 11.76
N ALA A 371 -33.29 1.01 10.90
CA ALA A 371 -34.33 0.24 10.22
C ALA A 371 -33.77 -0.57 9.03
N VAL A 372 -32.77 -0.03 8.33
CA VAL A 372 -32.16 -0.69 7.18
C VAL A 372 -30.67 -0.92 7.46
N THR A 373 -30.24 -2.17 7.28
CA THR A 373 -28.83 -2.57 7.37
C THR A 373 -28.44 -3.33 6.13
N ARG A 374 -27.37 -2.88 5.46
CA ARG A 374 -26.81 -3.53 4.26
C ARG A 374 -25.30 -3.67 4.36
N GLU A 375 -24.80 -4.81 3.91
CA GLU A 375 -23.39 -5.04 3.58
C GLU A 375 -23.28 -5.25 2.07
N ARG A 376 -22.42 -4.51 1.38
CA ARG A 376 -22.32 -4.53 -0.07
C ARG A 376 -21.78 -5.87 -0.56
N ALA A 377 -22.48 -6.51 -1.48
CA ALA A 377 -22.09 -7.77 -2.12
C ALA A 377 -21.95 -7.66 -3.65
N PHE A 378 -22.04 -6.44 -4.19
CA PHE A 378 -21.93 -6.18 -5.63
C PHE A 378 -20.51 -6.49 -6.14
N ILE A 379 -20.42 -7.20 -7.27
CA ILE A 379 -19.19 -7.55 -7.96
C ILE A 379 -19.27 -6.96 -9.38
N PRO A 380 -18.36 -6.07 -9.77
CA PRO A 380 -18.36 -5.47 -11.09
C PRO A 380 -17.94 -6.47 -12.16
N THR A 381 -18.37 -6.21 -13.39
CA THR A 381 -18.18 -7.11 -14.54
C THR A 381 -16.70 -7.43 -14.82
N GLN A 382 -15.80 -6.47 -14.63
CA GLN A 382 -14.36 -6.70 -14.83
C GLN A 382 -13.73 -7.66 -13.81
N GLU A 383 -14.24 -7.75 -12.58
CA GLU A 383 -13.68 -8.68 -11.57
C GLU A 383 -14.17 -10.12 -11.80
N THR A 384 -15.29 -10.32 -12.49
CA THR A 384 -15.75 -11.68 -12.86
C THR A 384 -14.84 -12.34 -13.89
N ALA A 385 -14.12 -11.54 -14.71
CA ALA A 385 -13.16 -12.04 -15.71
C ALA A 385 -11.81 -12.43 -15.10
N GLN A 386 -11.47 -11.97 -13.92
CA GLN A 386 -10.23 -12.34 -13.24
C GLN A 386 -10.43 -13.70 -12.55
N LYS A 387 -10.07 -14.78 -13.23
CA LYS A 387 -10.11 -16.16 -12.69
C LYS A 387 -9.46 -16.19 -11.32
N ARG A 388 -10.28 -16.40 -10.29
CA ARG A 388 -9.82 -16.63 -8.91
C ARG A 388 -8.81 -17.76 -8.95
N SER A 389 -7.54 -17.44 -8.69
CA SER A 389 -6.49 -18.45 -8.67
C SER A 389 -6.79 -19.43 -7.53
N TRP A 390 -7.15 -20.65 -7.85
CA TRP A 390 -7.38 -21.74 -6.90
C TRP A 390 -6.04 -22.30 -6.35
N LYS A 391 -4.90 -21.86 -6.92
CA LYS A 391 -3.57 -22.35 -6.52
C LYS A 391 -3.34 -22.32 -5.01
N PRO A 392 -3.61 -21.23 -4.26
CA PRO A 392 -3.38 -21.25 -2.80
C PRO A 392 -4.35 -22.19 -2.07
N LEU A 393 -5.58 -22.38 -2.55
CA LEU A 393 -6.53 -23.33 -1.97
C LEU A 393 -6.14 -24.78 -2.27
N ILE A 394 -5.62 -25.05 -3.45
CA ILE A 394 -5.08 -26.37 -3.82
C ILE A 394 -3.86 -26.69 -2.96
N ILE A 395 -2.94 -25.75 -2.77
CA ILE A 395 -1.77 -25.92 -1.90
C ILE A 395 -2.21 -26.20 -0.45
N LEU A 396 -3.18 -25.45 0.06
CA LEU A 396 -3.74 -25.66 1.40
C LEU A 396 -4.43 -27.02 1.51
N ALA A 397 -5.21 -27.42 0.52
CA ALA A 397 -5.88 -28.73 0.47
C ALA A 397 -4.86 -29.87 0.40
N LEU A 398 -3.80 -29.72 -0.39
CA LEU A 398 -2.69 -30.69 -0.45
C LEU A 398 -1.93 -30.79 0.88
N LEU A 399 -1.71 -29.68 1.58
CA LEU A 399 -1.11 -29.66 2.92
C LEU A 399 -2.02 -30.37 3.93
N ILE A 400 -3.31 -30.08 3.93
CA ILE A 400 -4.28 -30.76 4.81
C ILE A 400 -4.36 -32.24 4.47
N ALA A 401 -4.42 -32.62 3.20
CA ALA A 401 -4.44 -34.00 2.75
C ALA A 401 -3.14 -34.75 3.14
N ALA A 402 -1.98 -34.10 3.05
CA ALA A 402 -0.71 -34.66 3.48
C ALA A 402 -0.69 -34.91 5.00
N VAL A 403 -1.14 -33.95 5.80
CA VAL A 403 -1.25 -34.10 7.27
C VAL A 403 -2.26 -35.19 7.64
N ALA A 404 -3.43 -35.21 6.99
CA ALA A 404 -4.44 -36.25 7.19
C ALA A 404 -3.92 -37.63 6.74
N GLY A 405 -3.22 -37.69 5.61
CA GLY A 405 -2.60 -38.92 5.11
C GLY A 405 -1.56 -39.49 6.09
N VAL A 406 -0.72 -38.65 6.68
CA VAL A 406 0.23 -39.05 7.72
C VAL A 406 -0.48 -39.56 8.98
N GLN A 407 -1.60 -38.93 9.37
CA GLN A 407 -2.38 -39.38 10.53
C GLN A 407 -3.14 -40.69 10.25
N LEU A 408 -3.79 -40.80 9.09
CA LEU A 408 -4.60 -41.97 8.73
C LEU A 408 -3.78 -43.19 8.35
N SER A 409 -2.58 -43.01 7.77
CA SER A 409 -1.68 -44.12 7.42
C SER A 409 -0.94 -44.72 8.60
N GLY A 410 -1.10 -44.15 9.81
CA GLY A 410 -0.29 -44.56 10.97
C GLY A 410 1.18 -44.14 10.87
N ALA A 411 1.58 -43.44 9.80
CA ALA A 411 2.95 -42.95 9.62
C ALA A 411 3.39 -41.97 10.74
N ALA A 412 2.43 -41.36 11.44
CA ALA A 412 2.70 -40.53 12.62
C ALA A 412 3.46 -41.30 13.73
N GLN A 413 3.25 -42.61 13.83
CA GLN A 413 4.00 -43.44 14.81
C GLN A 413 5.48 -43.66 14.43
N TYR A 414 5.82 -43.53 13.14
CA TYR A 414 7.23 -43.54 12.69
C TYR A 414 7.90 -42.18 12.85
N LEU A 415 7.12 -41.11 13.02
CA LEU A 415 7.60 -39.77 13.35
C LEU A 415 7.75 -39.54 14.88
N GLN A 416 7.48 -40.57 15.72
CA GLN A 416 7.79 -40.47 17.15
C GLN A 416 9.32 -40.35 17.31
N GLN A 417 9.72 -39.40 18.17
CA GLN A 417 11.13 -39.05 18.35
C GLN A 417 12.00 -40.27 18.65
N ASP A 418 11.50 -41.18 19.49
CA ASP A 418 12.21 -42.38 19.90
C ASP A 418 12.42 -43.36 18.73
N LYS A 419 11.42 -43.54 17.85
CA LYS A 419 11.51 -44.42 16.69
C LYS A 419 12.39 -43.83 15.58
N LEU A 420 12.27 -42.50 15.38
CA LEU A 420 13.11 -41.79 14.42
C LEU A 420 14.59 -41.79 14.86
N GLN A 421 14.82 -41.57 16.16
CA GLN A 421 16.17 -41.68 16.75
C GLN A 421 16.70 -43.12 16.70
N ALA A 422 15.87 -44.13 16.92
CA ALA A 422 16.27 -45.54 16.75
C ALA A 422 16.60 -45.87 15.30
N LEU A 423 15.84 -45.39 14.34
CA LEU A 423 16.14 -45.55 12.91
C LEU A 423 17.45 -44.84 12.53
N ILE A 424 17.66 -43.61 13.02
CA ILE A 424 18.90 -42.86 12.79
C ILE A 424 20.08 -43.58 13.47
N ALA A 425 19.88 -44.10 14.68
CA ALA A 425 20.89 -44.89 15.40
C ALA A 425 21.25 -46.17 14.64
N SER A 426 20.33 -46.78 13.89
CA SER A 426 20.60 -47.96 13.07
C SER A 426 21.58 -47.68 11.91
N TYR A 427 21.62 -46.42 11.39
CA TYR A 427 22.60 -45.98 10.40
C TYR A 427 23.91 -45.49 11.02
N GLY A 428 23.97 -45.37 12.36
CA GLY A 428 25.18 -45.02 13.12
C GLY A 428 25.81 -43.71 12.62
N VAL A 429 27.15 -43.76 12.44
CA VAL A 429 27.95 -42.60 12.01
C VAL A 429 27.59 -42.10 10.60
N LEU A 430 26.91 -42.89 9.79
CA LEU A 430 26.52 -42.52 8.42
C LEU A 430 25.27 -41.61 8.35
N ALA A 431 24.42 -41.61 9.37
CA ALA A 431 23.18 -40.83 9.36
C ALA A 431 23.40 -39.34 9.14
N PRO A 432 24.33 -38.65 9.83
CA PRO A 432 24.64 -37.23 9.56
C PRO A 432 25.16 -37.00 8.15
N ALA A 433 25.99 -37.89 7.64
CA ALA A 433 26.58 -37.79 6.29
C ALA A 433 25.49 -37.89 5.21
N ILE A 434 24.56 -38.84 5.35
CA ILE A 434 23.42 -39.00 4.45
C ILE A 434 22.52 -37.76 4.50
N TYR A 435 22.23 -37.24 5.69
CA TYR A 435 21.42 -36.01 5.85
C TYR A 435 22.08 -34.79 5.17
N ILE A 436 23.37 -34.56 5.40
CA ILE A 436 24.14 -33.50 4.76
C ILE A 436 24.11 -33.64 3.23
N LEU A 437 24.28 -34.86 2.72
CA LEU A 437 24.25 -35.14 1.28
C LEU A 437 22.88 -34.81 0.68
N ILE A 438 21.79 -35.27 1.30
CA ILE A 438 20.42 -34.97 0.85
C ILE A 438 20.17 -33.46 0.85
N TYR A 439 20.56 -32.77 1.93
CA TYR A 439 20.39 -31.31 2.02
C TYR A 439 21.26 -30.58 0.99
N SER A 440 22.44 -31.06 0.69
CA SER A 440 23.34 -30.49 -0.32
C SER A 440 22.81 -30.62 -1.74
N LEU A 441 22.06 -31.66 -2.05
CA LEU A 441 21.44 -31.87 -3.36
C LEU A 441 20.11 -31.09 -3.51
N ALA A 442 19.41 -30.83 -2.42
CA ALA A 442 18.10 -30.22 -2.45
C ALA A 442 18.03 -28.84 -3.16
N PRO A 443 18.93 -27.86 -2.91
CA PRO A 443 18.94 -26.59 -3.64
C PRO A 443 19.26 -26.77 -5.13
N VAL A 444 20.10 -27.73 -5.49
CA VAL A 444 20.43 -28.01 -6.89
C VAL A 444 19.23 -28.57 -7.63
N LEU A 445 18.41 -29.38 -6.96
CA LEU A 445 17.18 -29.95 -7.52
C LEU A 445 15.93 -29.07 -7.32
N PHE A 446 16.09 -27.82 -6.88
CA PHE A 446 14.98 -26.90 -6.53
C PHE A 446 14.02 -27.44 -5.46
N LEU A 447 14.41 -28.42 -4.66
CA LEU A 447 13.59 -28.94 -3.57
C LEU A 447 13.50 -27.92 -2.42
N PRO A 448 12.34 -27.83 -1.73
CA PRO A 448 12.19 -26.91 -0.60
C PRO A 448 13.04 -27.35 0.60
N GLY A 449 13.89 -26.44 1.11
CA GLY A 449 14.80 -26.74 2.24
C GLY A 449 14.08 -26.83 3.60
N LEU A 450 12.93 -26.17 3.77
CA LEU A 450 12.24 -26.12 5.07
C LEU A 450 11.84 -27.51 5.63
N PRO A 451 11.24 -28.42 4.85
CA PRO A 451 10.95 -29.77 5.33
C PRO A 451 12.21 -30.52 5.79
N ILE A 452 13.33 -30.40 5.06
CA ILE A 452 14.58 -31.02 5.40
C ILE A 452 15.17 -30.46 6.70
N THR A 453 15.05 -29.12 6.89
CA THR A 453 15.42 -28.44 8.15
C THR A 453 14.62 -28.97 9.33
N ILE A 454 13.30 -29.15 9.18
CA ILE A 454 12.42 -29.68 10.24
C ILE A 454 12.86 -31.09 10.63
N VAL A 455 13.11 -31.96 9.65
CA VAL A 455 13.63 -33.33 9.89
C VAL A 455 14.95 -33.27 10.64
N GLY A 456 15.87 -32.37 10.27
CA GLY A 456 17.14 -32.20 10.96
C GLY A 456 17.02 -31.86 12.43
N GLY A 457 16.09 -30.96 12.79
CA GLY A 457 15.83 -30.59 14.18
C GLY A 457 15.21 -31.73 15.00
N ILE A 458 14.27 -32.47 14.42
CA ILE A 458 13.62 -33.62 15.05
C ILE A 458 14.61 -34.76 15.25
N ALA A 459 15.44 -35.06 14.23
CA ALA A 459 16.32 -36.21 14.17
C ALA A 459 17.57 -36.04 15.04
N PHE A 460 18.24 -34.88 14.95
CA PHE A 460 19.55 -34.65 15.55
C PHE A 460 19.52 -33.67 16.74
N GLY A 461 18.33 -33.19 17.09
CA GLY A 461 18.16 -32.23 18.19
C GLY A 461 18.69 -30.83 17.89
N PRO A 462 18.63 -29.91 18.89
CA PRO A 462 18.89 -28.50 18.65
C PRO A 462 20.34 -28.18 18.34
N PHE A 463 21.30 -28.88 18.88
CA PHE A 463 22.72 -28.57 18.68
C PHE A 463 23.27 -29.20 17.38
N TRP A 464 23.24 -30.52 17.27
CA TRP A 464 23.76 -31.23 16.10
C TRP A 464 22.92 -30.99 14.84
N GLY A 465 21.59 -30.79 15.02
CA GLY A 465 20.72 -30.42 13.92
C GLY A 465 21.14 -29.11 13.28
N VAL A 466 21.55 -28.07 14.04
CA VAL A 466 22.09 -26.83 13.48
C VAL A 466 23.36 -27.09 12.69
N ILE A 467 24.32 -27.83 13.24
CA ILE A 467 25.62 -28.07 12.59
C ILE A 467 25.42 -28.80 11.24
N TYR A 468 24.64 -29.85 11.23
CA TYR A 468 24.44 -30.65 10.00
C TYR A 468 23.58 -29.89 8.97
N THR A 469 22.56 -29.16 9.43
CA THR A 469 21.68 -28.38 8.56
C THR A 469 22.43 -27.22 7.90
N ILE A 470 23.16 -26.40 8.68
CA ILE A 470 23.88 -25.26 8.11
C ILE A 470 24.98 -25.70 7.15
N THR A 471 25.64 -26.82 7.47
CA THR A 471 26.67 -27.42 6.60
C THR A 471 26.05 -27.87 5.27
N GLY A 472 24.99 -28.69 5.32
CA GLY A 472 24.30 -29.17 4.11
C GLY A 472 23.70 -28.06 3.29
N ALA A 473 23.05 -27.08 3.95
CA ALA A 473 22.47 -25.92 3.29
C ALA A 473 23.52 -25.05 2.58
N THR A 474 24.68 -24.85 3.21
CA THR A 474 25.75 -24.03 2.63
C THR A 474 26.43 -24.76 1.45
N ILE A 475 26.66 -26.05 1.58
CA ILE A 475 27.19 -26.88 0.46
C ILE A 475 26.18 -26.84 -0.71
N GLY A 476 24.89 -27.06 -0.45
CA GLY A 476 23.87 -27.08 -1.48
C GLY A 476 23.68 -25.71 -2.16
N ALA A 477 23.70 -24.64 -1.39
CA ALA A 477 23.70 -23.29 -1.94
C ALA A 477 24.92 -23.02 -2.82
N SER A 478 26.09 -23.49 -2.39
CA SER A 478 27.35 -23.38 -3.14
C SER A 478 27.32 -24.18 -4.43
N LEU A 479 26.79 -25.40 -4.40
CA LEU A 479 26.65 -26.25 -5.60
C LEU A 479 25.66 -25.60 -6.60
N ALA A 480 24.53 -25.09 -6.16
CA ALA A 480 23.57 -24.40 -7.02
C ALA A 480 24.17 -23.11 -7.62
N PHE A 481 24.94 -22.35 -6.84
CA PHE A 481 25.71 -21.20 -7.32
C PHE A 481 26.73 -21.59 -8.40
N LEU A 482 27.50 -22.65 -8.18
CA LEU A 482 28.49 -23.13 -9.16
C LEU A 482 27.81 -23.68 -10.42
N ALA A 483 26.71 -24.41 -10.27
CA ALA A 483 25.91 -24.88 -11.41
C ALA A 483 25.45 -23.73 -12.28
N ALA A 484 24.91 -22.64 -11.67
CA ALA A 484 24.53 -21.44 -12.41
C ALA A 484 25.74 -20.78 -13.08
N ARG A 485 26.87 -20.68 -12.39
CA ARG A 485 28.07 -20.01 -12.88
C ARG A 485 28.73 -20.72 -14.07
N TYR A 486 28.82 -22.02 -14.02
CA TYR A 486 29.56 -22.77 -15.04
C TYR A 486 28.68 -23.40 -16.12
N VAL A 487 27.38 -23.59 -15.86
CA VAL A 487 26.48 -24.26 -16.81
C VAL A 487 25.52 -23.27 -17.48
N ALA A 488 25.00 -22.27 -16.74
CA ALA A 488 23.92 -21.42 -17.24
C ALA A 488 24.37 -19.99 -17.61
N ARG A 489 25.54 -19.53 -17.17
CA ARG A 489 25.96 -18.12 -17.28
C ARG A 489 25.98 -17.62 -18.74
N ASP A 490 26.59 -18.37 -19.64
CA ASP A 490 26.76 -17.97 -21.03
C ASP A 490 25.42 -17.90 -21.77
N TRP A 491 24.50 -18.80 -21.45
CA TRP A 491 23.15 -18.81 -22.03
C TRP A 491 22.26 -17.71 -21.48
N VAL A 492 22.38 -17.40 -20.18
CA VAL A 492 21.55 -16.36 -19.52
C VAL A 492 22.09 -14.97 -19.81
N SER A 493 23.41 -14.77 -19.82
CA SER A 493 24.03 -13.46 -20.15
C SER A 493 23.71 -13.02 -21.57
N SER A 494 23.53 -13.93 -22.51
CA SER A 494 23.10 -13.61 -23.88
C SER A 494 21.65 -13.12 -23.97
N LYS A 495 20.81 -13.36 -22.96
CA LYS A 495 19.39 -12.97 -22.90
C LYS A 495 19.08 -11.83 -21.92
N LEU A 496 19.97 -11.58 -20.97
CA LEU A 496 19.83 -10.51 -19.98
C LEU A 496 20.69 -9.30 -20.39
N THR A 497 20.28 -8.60 -21.43
CA THR A 497 20.88 -7.35 -21.87
C THR A 497 19.99 -6.16 -21.46
N GLY A 498 20.59 -5.12 -20.83
CA GLY A 498 19.90 -3.88 -20.52
C GLY A 498 20.49 -3.13 -19.32
N PRO A 499 20.29 -1.80 -19.25
CA PRO A 499 20.95 -0.92 -18.26
C PRO A 499 20.63 -1.27 -16.81
N LYS A 500 19.51 -1.92 -16.54
CA LYS A 500 19.16 -2.38 -15.16
C LYS A 500 19.99 -3.59 -14.72
N TRP A 501 20.36 -4.47 -15.65
CA TRP A 501 21.21 -5.63 -15.35
C TRP A 501 22.67 -5.22 -15.18
N GLU A 502 23.17 -4.34 -16.04
CA GLU A 502 24.53 -3.79 -15.95
C GLU A 502 24.75 -3.03 -14.63
N LYS A 503 23.75 -2.23 -14.20
CA LYS A 503 23.81 -1.53 -12.92
C LYS A 503 23.79 -2.50 -11.74
N LEU A 504 22.96 -3.55 -11.77
CA LEU A 504 22.92 -4.58 -10.73
C LEU A 504 24.25 -5.35 -10.68
N ASP A 505 24.80 -5.73 -11.83
CA ASP A 505 26.06 -6.46 -11.90
C ASP A 505 27.26 -5.61 -11.43
N SER A 506 27.27 -4.30 -11.71
CA SER A 506 28.28 -3.36 -11.22
C SER A 506 28.19 -3.11 -9.71
N GLU A 507 26.99 -2.94 -9.15
CA GLU A 507 26.79 -2.81 -7.69
C GLU A 507 27.18 -4.09 -6.95
N VAL A 508 26.85 -5.25 -7.53
CA VAL A 508 27.23 -6.55 -6.99
C VAL A 508 28.74 -6.79 -7.10
N ALA A 509 29.41 -6.32 -8.15
CA ALA A 509 30.86 -6.40 -8.29
C ALA A 509 31.61 -5.62 -7.20
N GLN A 510 31.09 -4.43 -6.83
CA GLN A 510 31.73 -3.56 -5.83
C GLN A 510 31.39 -3.96 -4.37
N HIS A 511 30.17 -4.45 -4.10
CA HIS A 511 29.68 -4.68 -2.75
C HIS A 511 29.04 -6.07 -2.58
N GLY A 512 29.49 -7.09 -3.32
CA GLY A 512 28.84 -8.40 -3.45
C GLY A 512 28.46 -9.06 -2.13
N TRP A 513 29.35 -9.08 -1.13
CA TRP A 513 29.05 -9.68 0.17
C TRP A 513 27.90 -8.97 0.91
N LYS A 514 27.76 -7.62 0.76
CA LYS A 514 26.65 -6.86 1.38
C LYS A 514 25.30 -7.24 0.78
N VAL A 515 25.26 -7.43 -0.54
CA VAL A 515 24.04 -7.83 -1.24
C VAL A 515 23.64 -9.26 -0.86
N VAL A 516 24.60 -10.17 -0.77
CA VAL A 516 24.38 -11.54 -0.29
C VAL A 516 23.87 -11.52 1.15
N ALA A 517 24.53 -10.78 2.06
CA ALA A 517 24.13 -10.68 3.46
C ALA A 517 22.70 -10.14 3.59
N PHE A 518 22.39 -9.04 2.88
CA PHE A 518 21.07 -8.42 2.91
C PHE A 518 19.96 -9.38 2.46
N THR A 519 20.17 -10.10 1.37
CA THR A 519 19.16 -11.03 0.84
C THR A 519 19.01 -12.30 1.67
N ARG A 520 20.06 -12.72 2.42
CA ARG A 520 19.99 -13.84 3.36
C ARG A 520 19.29 -13.50 4.66
N LEU A 521 19.47 -12.29 5.17
CA LEU A 521 18.84 -11.83 6.40
C LEU A 521 17.38 -11.41 6.20
N ILE A 522 16.97 -11.11 4.97
CA ILE A 522 15.59 -10.76 4.65
C ILE A 522 14.90 -11.94 3.94
N PRO A 523 13.94 -12.62 4.58
CA PRO A 523 13.27 -13.80 4.02
C PRO A 523 12.22 -13.44 2.95
N ALA A 524 12.51 -12.43 2.11
CA ALA A 524 11.61 -11.98 1.05
C ALA A 524 11.81 -12.71 -0.29
N PHE A 525 12.92 -13.45 -0.41
CA PHE A 525 13.31 -14.09 -1.66
C PHE A 525 13.38 -15.61 -1.50
N PRO A 526 12.91 -16.39 -2.49
CA PRO A 526 13.03 -17.85 -2.47
C PRO A 526 14.50 -18.28 -2.44
N PHE A 527 14.85 -19.12 -1.44
CA PHE A 527 16.23 -19.57 -1.18
C PHE A 527 16.93 -20.13 -2.42
N ASN A 528 16.26 -21.04 -3.13
CA ASN A 528 16.84 -21.70 -4.30
C ASN A 528 17.10 -20.71 -5.44
N LEU A 529 16.14 -19.79 -5.69
CA LEU A 529 16.29 -18.78 -6.74
C LEU A 529 17.50 -17.87 -6.51
N LEU A 530 17.74 -17.47 -5.25
CA LEU A 530 18.89 -16.63 -4.89
C LEU A 530 20.23 -17.31 -5.16
N ASN A 531 20.32 -18.61 -4.92
CA ASN A 531 21.57 -19.35 -5.14
C ASN A 531 21.97 -19.32 -6.61
N TYR A 532 21.02 -19.55 -7.51
CA TYR A 532 21.25 -19.47 -8.96
C TYR A 532 21.49 -18.05 -9.41
N ALA A 533 20.71 -17.08 -8.92
CA ALA A 533 20.87 -15.68 -9.29
C ALA A 533 22.26 -15.13 -8.96
N PHE A 534 22.80 -15.44 -7.76
CA PHE A 534 24.16 -15.03 -7.39
C PHE A 534 25.23 -15.73 -8.22
N GLY A 535 25.01 -16.97 -8.65
CA GLY A 535 25.90 -17.68 -9.56
C GLY A 535 26.10 -16.98 -10.90
N LEU A 536 25.09 -16.22 -11.36
CA LEU A 536 25.12 -15.46 -12.61
C LEU A 536 25.82 -14.10 -12.47
N THR A 537 26.01 -13.60 -11.23
CA THR A 537 26.67 -12.31 -10.94
C THR A 537 28.18 -12.43 -10.77
N ASN A 538 28.90 -11.30 -10.67
CA ASN A 538 30.35 -11.27 -10.46
C ASN A 538 30.81 -11.43 -9.00
N VAL A 539 29.94 -11.86 -8.07
CA VAL A 539 30.34 -12.17 -6.69
C VAL A 539 31.35 -13.33 -6.64
N SER A 540 32.44 -13.18 -5.89
CA SER A 540 33.39 -14.28 -5.72
C SER A 540 32.76 -15.44 -4.94
N PHE A 541 33.13 -16.68 -5.30
CA PHE A 541 32.60 -17.88 -4.64
C PHE A 541 32.82 -17.87 -3.13
N LEU A 542 34.02 -17.50 -2.68
CA LEU A 542 34.36 -17.46 -1.26
C LEU A 542 33.52 -16.43 -0.49
N GLN A 543 33.35 -15.23 -1.05
CA GLN A 543 32.49 -14.20 -0.45
C GLN A 543 31.04 -14.69 -0.35
N TYR A 544 30.53 -15.34 -1.39
CA TYR A 544 29.19 -15.90 -1.40
C TYR A 544 29.01 -16.99 -0.35
N ALA A 545 29.91 -17.98 -0.30
CA ALA A 545 29.81 -19.13 0.60
C ALA A 545 29.93 -18.71 2.08
N VAL A 546 30.95 -17.91 2.41
CA VAL A 546 31.17 -17.43 3.80
C VAL A 546 30.01 -16.54 4.26
N THR A 547 29.61 -15.57 3.44
CA THR A 547 28.50 -14.67 3.79
C THR A 547 27.18 -15.45 3.93
N SER A 548 26.92 -16.42 3.04
CA SER A 548 25.73 -17.27 3.15
C SER A 548 25.74 -18.09 4.43
N PHE A 549 26.87 -18.74 4.77
CA PHE A 549 27.01 -19.50 6.02
C PHE A 549 26.68 -18.64 7.24
N VAL A 550 27.33 -17.49 7.38
CA VAL A 550 27.16 -16.60 8.54
C VAL A 550 25.75 -16.04 8.63
N CYS A 551 25.20 -15.56 7.52
CA CYS A 551 23.90 -14.90 7.52
C CYS A 551 22.70 -15.86 7.54
N MET A 552 22.87 -17.12 7.17
CA MET A 552 21.83 -18.15 7.32
C MET A 552 21.80 -18.74 8.74
N LEU A 553 22.89 -18.63 9.50
CA LEU A 553 23.01 -19.26 10.81
C LEU A 553 21.93 -18.85 11.82
N PRO A 554 21.57 -17.56 11.97
CA PRO A 554 20.50 -17.14 12.90
C PRO A 554 19.13 -17.78 12.58
N ALA A 555 18.78 -17.81 11.31
CA ALA A 555 17.54 -18.44 10.86
C ALA A 555 17.58 -19.97 11.03
N CYS A 556 18.71 -20.60 10.73
CA CYS A 556 18.91 -22.03 10.92
C CYS A 556 18.75 -22.42 12.41
N ILE A 557 19.37 -21.67 13.33
CA ILE A 557 19.23 -21.90 14.78
C ILE A 557 17.75 -21.78 15.18
N ALA A 558 17.07 -20.71 14.76
CA ALA A 558 15.67 -20.48 15.11
C ALA A 558 14.75 -21.63 14.64
N PHE A 559 14.90 -22.07 13.38
CA PHE A 559 14.07 -23.14 12.83
C PHE A 559 14.41 -24.52 13.42
N ILE A 560 15.68 -24.82 13.71
CA ILE A 560 16.08 -26.10 14.31
C ILE A 560 15.62 -26.17 15.77
N VAL A 561 15.80 -25.11 16.57
CA VAL A 561 15.32 -25.06 17.95
C VAL A 561 13.80 -25.23 18.01
N PHE A 562 13.07 -24.54 17.11
CA PHE A 562 11.64 -24.69 16.97
C PHE A 562 11.24 -26.12 16.60
N SER A 563 11.85 -26.70 15.57
CA SER A 563 11.49 -28.02 15.04
C SER A 563 11.88 -29.16 15.98
N SER A 564 12.96 -29.03 16.74
CA SER A 564 13.37 -30.02 17.73
C SER A 564 12.34 -30.23 18.84
N SER A 565 11.47 -29.24 19.08
CA SER A 565 10.42 -29.27 20.09
C SER A 565 9.02 -29.52 19.53
N LEU A 566 8.89 -29.65 18.20
CA LEU A 566 7.59 -29.73 17.50
C LEU A 566 6.81 -31.01 17.88
N LEU A 567 7.53 -32.12 18.09
CA LEU A 567 6.94 -33.41 18.50
C LEU A 567 6.31 -33.34 19.91
N GLY A 568 6.90 -32.58 20.83
CA GLY A 568 6.31 -32.33 22.16
C GLY A 568 4.95 -31.62 22.07
N LEU A 569 4.79 -30.70 21.11
CA LEU A 569 3.54 -30.00 20.87
C LEU A 569 2.43 -30.94 20.36
N ILE A 570 2.76 -31.88 19.48
CA ILE A 570 1.80 -32.87 18.95
C ILE A 570 1.31 -33.81 20.07
N THR A 571 2.14 -34.04 21.10
CA THR A 571 1.79 -34.85 22.29
C THR A 571 1.18 -34.01 23.43
N GLY A 572 0.85 -32.73 23.18
CA GLY A 572 0.20 -31.84 24.16
C GLY A 572 1.14 -31.23 25.20
N LYS A 573 2.46 -31.36 25.06
CA LYS A 573 3.45 -30.79 25.99
C LYS A 573 4.14 -29.58 25.34
N VAL A 574 3.90 -28.38 25.86
CA VAL A 574 4.61 -27.16 25.46
C VAL A 574 5.91 -27.06 26.25
N SER A 575 7.05 -27.25 25.57
CA SER A 575 8.36 -27.16 26.20
C SER A 575 8.91 -25.72 26.21
N PRO A 576 9.76 -25.33 27.18
CA PRO A 576 10.44 -24.02 27.17
C PRO A 576 11.27 -23.81 25.89
N THR A 577 11.85 -24.86 25.32
CA THR A 577 12.58 -24.84 24.03
C THR A 577 11.67 -24.47 22.86
N PHE A 578 10.42 -24.87 22.86
CA PHE A 578 9.43 -24.47 21.85
C PHE A 578 9.17 -22.96 21.88
N MET A 579 8.95 -22.40 23.09
CA MET A 579 8.77 -20.96 23.28
C MET A 579 10.01 -20.16 22.90
N LEU A 580 11.20 -20.69 23.21
CA LEU A 580 12.48 -20.12 22.78
C LEU A 580 12.60 -20.10 21.25
N GLY A 581 12.21 -21.19 20.58
CA GLY A 581 12.23 -21.30 19.12
C GLY A 581 11.31 -20.25 18.46
N ILE A 582 10.09 -20.08 18.96
CA ILE A 582 9.17 -19.01 18.50
C ILE A 582 9.79 -17.63 18.71
N GLY A 583 10.33 -17.37 19.91
CA GLY A 583 11.00 -16.11 20.21
C GLY A 583 12.15 -15.78 19.27
N LEU A 584 12.97 -16.78 18.93
CA LEU A 584 14.08 -16.64 17.99
C LEU A 584 13.58 -16.38 16.55
N ILE A 585 12.53 -17.05 16.10
CA ILE A 585 11.92 -16.80 14.77
C ILE A 585 11.42 -15.35 14.70
N VAL A 586 10.73 -14.87 15.74
CA VAL A 586 10.25 -13.48 15.81
C VAL A 586 11.43 -12.51 15.82
N ALA A 587 12.46 -12.76 16.61
CA ALA A 587 13.65 -11.91 16.69
C ALA A 587 14.37 -11.81 15.34
N VAL A 588 14.60 -12.94 14.66
CA VAL A 588 15.22 -12.96 13.31
C VAL A 588 14.34 -12.24 12.28
N SER A 589 13.01 -12.38 12.36
CA SER A 589 12.07 -11.67 11.46
C SER A 589 12.05 -10.16 11.68
N LEU A 590 12.47 -9.67 12.85
CA LEU A 590 12.55 -8.24 13.16
C LEU A 590 13.89 -7.59 12.77
N ILE A 591 14.93 -8.36 12.46
CA ILE A 591 16.25 -7.84 12.04
C ILE A 591 16.11 -6.86 10.85
N PRO A 592 15.37 -7.16 9.76
CA PRO A 592 15.22 -6.25 8.63
C PRO A 592 14.50 -4.94 9.00
N VAL A 593 13.55 -5.01 9.93
CA VAL A 593 12.79 -3.85 10.40
C VAL A 593 13.68 -2.92 11.21
N GLY A 594 14.50 -3.49 12.11
CA GLY A 594 15.51 -2.76 12.90
C GLY A 594 16.54 -2.09 12.00
N TYR A 595 17.08 -2.80 11.01
CA TYR A 595 18.05 -2.27 10.06
C TYR A 595 17.52 -1.07 9.25
N ARG A 596 16.25 -1.14 8.78
CA ARG A 596 15.60 -0.02 8.07
C ARG A 596 15.44 1.22 8.96
N LYS A 597 15.13 1.02 10.24
CA LYS A 597 14.97 2.12 11.21
C LYS A 597 16.31 2.81 11.51
N PHE A 598 17.40 2.04 11.57
CA PHE A 598 18.76 2.57 11.81
C PHE A 598 19.31 3.32 10.59
N LYS A 599 19.08 2.83 9.38
CA LYS A 599 19.59 3.47 8.15
C LYS A 599 18.83 4.76 7.78
N GLY A 600 17.57 4.90 8.21
CA GLY A 600 16.76 6.12 8.00
C GLY A 600 17.14 7.31 8.87
N GLN A 601 18.11 7.18 9.79
CA GLN A 601 18.53 8.24 10.71
C GLN A 601 19.88 8.91 10.35
N ARG A 602 20.54 8.52 9.27
CA ARG A 602 21.74 9.25 8.80
C ARG A 602 21.32 10.33 7.81
N PRO A 603 21.62 11.62 8.09
CA PRO A 603 21.50 12.67 7.09
C PRO A 603 22.46 12.31 5.92
N VAL A 604 21.96 12.38 4.71
CA VAL A 604 22.80 12.39 3.52
C VAL A 604 23.47 13.76 3.50
N GLU A 605 24.74 13.84 3.89
CA GLU A 605 25.58 14.98 3.55
C GLU A 605 25.72 14.98 2.02
N VAL A 606 25.02 15.90 1.40
CA VAL A 606 25.24 16.26 0.00
C VAL A 606 26.52 17.10 -0.01
N SER A 607 27.65 16.48 -0.38
CA SER A 607 28.81 17.22 -0.82
C SER A 607 28.41 17.98 -2.09
N ALA A 608 28.41 19.30 -2.00
CA ALA A 608 28.37 20.21 -3.13
C ALA A 608 29.69 20.06 -3.90
N GLU A 609 29.63 19.55 -5.13
CA GLU A 609 30.51 19.87 -6.25
C GLU A 609 29.70 19.68 -7.55
#